data_8d61144977975ce7b8ea8839ff920fab
#
_entry.id   8d61144977975ce7b8ea8839ff920fab
#
_cell.length_a   1.000
_cell.length_b   1.000
_cell.length_c   1.000
_cell.angle_alpha   90.00
_cell.angle_beta   90.00
_cell.angle_gamma   90.00
#
_symmetry.space_group_name_H-M   'P 1'
#
loop_
_entity.id
_entity.type
_entity.pdbx_description
1 polymer ?
#
loop_
_entity_poly.entity_id
_entity_poly.type
_entity_poly.pdbx_seq_one_letter_code
_entity_poly.pdbx_strand_id
1 'polypeptide(L)'
;MEYYDNSKRPKKPMTEEQALLKLTTLCTKAEHCSQEMLDKMKKWGLEEEAIARNMEFLTQKKFIDDERFARFFINDKIKYNKWGRRKVEQALWLKHIPKEISDPIFEEIETKEDSFGKKRMMRAMK
;
A
#
# COMPACT_ATOMS: atom_id res chain seq x y z
N MET A 1 24.13 5.95 19.30
CA MET A 1 23.65 6.14 19.37
C MET A 1 22.92 6.01 19.14
N GLU A 2 22.79 5.97 19.04
CA GLU A 2 22.14 6.10 19.06
C GLU A 2 21.19 5.63 19.05
N TYR A 3 21.17 5.42 19.30
CA TYR A 3 20.36 5.14 19.51
C TYR A 3 19.46 5.20 19.64
N TYR A 4 19.45 5.39 19.81
CA TYR A 4 18.72 5.81 20.12
C TYR A 4 17.81 5.62 20.46
N ASP A 5 18.03 5.58 20.86
CA ASP A 5 17.28 5.72 21.34
C ASP A 5 16.41 5.81 21.22
N ASN A 6 16.28 5.81 21.14
CA ASN A 6 15.48 6.29 21.00
C ASN A 6 14.33 6.04 21.09
N SER A 7 14.45 4.66 21.11
CA SER A 7 13.19 4.78 21.80
C SER A 7 12.76 6.21 21.91
N LYS A 8 13.69 6.95 22.05
CA LYS A 8 13.39 8.36 22.15
C LYS A 8 13.03 8.96 20.83
N ARG A 9 12.14 9.90 20.90
CA ARG A 9 11.83 10.67 19.72
C ARG A 9 12.99 11.59 19.40
N PRO A 10 13.19 11.89 18.12
CA PRO A 10 14.23 12.85 17.78
C PRO A 10 13.93 14.20 18.40
N LYS A 11 14.95 14.90 18.79
CA LYS A 11 14.77 16.22 19.35
C LYS A 11 14.17 17.19 18.39
N LYS A 12 14.54 17.08 17.14
CA LYS A 12 13.95 17.89 16.10
C LYS A 12 13.12 17.00 15.20
N PRO A 13 11.93 17.43 14.86
CA PRO A 13 11.17 16.66 13.88
C PRO A 13 11.90 16.72 12.54
N MET A 14 11.67 15.69 11.74
CA MET A 14 12.22 15.64 10.40
C MET A 14 11.63 16.79 9.59
N THR A 15 12.44 17.40 8.74
CA THR A 15 11.92 18.45 7.88
C THR A 15 11.07 17.86 6.78
N GLU A 16 10.25 18.72 6.18
CA GLU A 16 9.40 18.29 5.07
C GLU A 16 10.23 17.72 3.93
N GLU A 17 11.34 18.37 3.61
CA GLU A 17 12.21 17.91 2.52
C GLU A 17 12.89 16.60 2.85
N GLN A 18 13.35 16.45 4.09
CA GLN A 18 13.97 15.19 4.50
C GLN A 18 13.00 14.04 4.43
N ALA A 19 11.76 14.29 4.86
CA ALA A 19 10.73 13.27 4.82
C ALA A 19 10.43 12.87 3.38
N LEU A 20 10.31 13.86 2.50
CA LEU A 20 10.00 13.57 1.11
C LEU A 20 11.09 12.72 0.46
N LEU A 21 12.35 13.09 0.71
CA LEU A 21 13.46 12.33 0.16
C LEU A 21 13.45 10.89 0.66
N LYS A 22 13.19 10.71 1.95
CA LYS A 22 13.16 9.38 2.51
C LYS A 22 12.02 8.55 1.94
N LEU A 23 10.85 9.17 1.78
CA LEU A 23 9.69 8.46 1.25
C LEU A 23 9.88 8.08 -0.21
N THR A 24 10.43 8.98 -1.02
CA THR A 24 10.67 8.65 -2.42
C THR A 24 11.68 7.53 -2.54
N THR A 25 12.69 7.52 -1.69
CA THR A 25 13.66 6.42 -1.68
C THR A 25 12.99 5.10 -1.34
N LEU A 26 12.11 5.10 -0.33
CA LEU A 26 11.38 3.88 0.02
C LEU A 26 10.52 3.40 -1.13
N CYS A 27 9.88 4.32 -1.84
CA CYS A 27 9.01 3.96 -2.95
C CYS A 27 9.77 3.35 -4.11
N THR A 28 11.04 3.69 -4.28
CA THR A 28 11.83 3.05 -5.33
C THR A 28 12.17 1.62 -5.01
N LYS A 29 12.10 1.24 -3.75
CA LYS A 29 12.47 -0.11 -3.33
C LYS A 29 11.28 -1.06 -3.28
N ALA A 30 10.10 -0.55 -3.01
CA ALA A 30 8.92 -1.39 -2.89
C ALA A 30 7.68 -0.54 -3.03
N GLU A 31 6.56 -1.19 -3.36
CA GLU A 31 5.28 -0.49 -3.42
C GLU A 31 4.80 -0.15 -2.02
N HIS A 32 4.24 1.03 -1.90
CA HIS A 32 3.64 1.49 -0.65
C HIS A 32 2.30 2.14 -0.94
N CYS A 33 1.41 2.09 0.03
CA CYS A 33 0.12 2.75 -0.11
C CYS A 33 0.13 4.10 0.59
N SER A 34 -0.91 4.89 0.33
CA SER A 34 -1.02 6.22 0.91
C SER A 34 -0.98 6.19 2.43
N GLN A 35 -1.69 5.24 3.03
CA GLN A 35 -1.77 5.17 4.48
C GLN A 35 -0.41 4.93 5.11
N GLU A 36 0.42 4.11 4.47
CA GLU A 36 1.77 3.87 4.98
C GLU A 36 2.60 5.15 4.99
N MET A 37 2.46 5.95 3.94
CA MET A 37 3.19 7.22 3.89
C MET A 37 2.70 8.19 4.96
N LEU A 38 1.38 8.27 5.13
CA LEU A 38 0.81 9.13 6.15
C LEU A 38 1.30 8.74 7.54
N ASP A 39 1.28 7.44 7.84
CA ASP A 39 1.69 6.95 9.15
C ASP A 39 3.15 7.29 9.43
N LYS A 40 4.00 7.13 8.42
CA LYS A 40 5.41 7.43 8.59
C LYS A 40 5.63 8.92 8.87
N MET A 41 4.96 9.78 8.12
CA MET A 41 5.14 11.21 8.31
C MET A 41 4.62 11.67 9.66
N LYS A 42 3.51 11.09 10.12
CA LYS A 42 3.01 11.39 11.46
C LYS A 42 4.00 10.96 12.52
N LYS A 43 4.57 9.78 12.35
CA LYS A 43 5.54 9.27 13.30
C LYS A 43 6.78 10.15 13.35
N TRP A 44 7.16 10.74 12.22
CA TRP A 44 8.33 11.59 12.16
C TRP A 44 8.06 13.02 12.64
N GLY A 45 6.82 13.31 13.01
CA GLY A 45 6.49 14.58 13.62
C GLY A 45 6.19 15.71 12.67
N LEU A 46 5.88 15.41 11.41
CA LEU A 46 5.53 16.45 10.46
C LEU A 46 4.15 17.02 10.77
N GLU A 47 4.00 18.32 10.48
CA GLU A 47 2.71 18.97 10.62
C GLU A 47 1.79 18.58 9.48
N GLU A 48 0.50 18.74 9.70
CA GLU A 48 -0.49 18.31 8.72
C GLU A 48 -0.31 18.97 7.36
N GLU A 49 0.04 20.25 7.35
CA GLU A 49 0.24 20.94 6.08
C GLU A 49 1.42 20.36 5.30
N ALA A 50 2.50 20.02 6.00
CA ALA A 50 3.64 19.41 5.35
C ALA A 50 3.31 18.02 4.83
N ILE A 51 2.54 17.27 5.62
CA ILE A 51 2.11 15.95 5.20
C ILE A 51 1.27 16.05 3.93
N ALA A 52 0.34 17.00 3.91
CA ALA A 52 -0.52 17.17 2.75
C ALA A 52 0.28 17.49 1.49
N ARG A 53 1.25 18.38 1.61
CA ARG A 53 2.07 18.73 0.45
C ARG A 53 2.87 17.55 -0.06
N ASN A 54 3.46 16.79 0.86
CA ASN A 54 4.24 15.63 0.46
C ASN A 54 3.36 14.56 -0.17
N MET A 55 2.15 14.34 0.39
CA MET A 55 1.24 13.37 -0.19
C MET A 55 0.83 13.76 -1.61
N GLU A 56 0.57 15.06 -1.80
CA GLU A 56 0.21 15.53 -3.12
C GLU A 56 1.34 15.28 -4.12
N PHE A 57 2.56 15.59 -3.73
CA PHE A 57 3.72 15.37 -4.59
C PHE A 57 3.86 13.90 -4.94
N LEU A 58 3.81 13.04 -3.94
CA LEU A 58 4.00 11.60 -4.15
C LEU A 58 2.94 11.03 -5.08
N THR A 59 1.70 11.51 -4.91
CA THR A 59 0.60 11.03 -5.74
C THR A 59 0.73 11.53 -7.16
N GLN A 60 1.01 12.81 -7.34
CA GLN A 60 1.11 13.40 -8.67
C GLN A 60 2.26 12.82 -9.47
N LYS A 61 3.37 12.54 -8.81
CA LYS A 61 4.54 11.98 -9.48
C LYS A 61 4.49 10.47 -9.55
N LYS A 62 3.42 9.86 -9.10
CA LYS A 62 3.21 8.42 -9.19
C LYS A 62 4.20 7.60 -8.37
N PHE A 63 4.81 8.21 -7.35
CA PHE A 63 5.59 7.43 -6.40
C PHE A 63 4.68 6.51 -5.60
N ILE A 64 3.47 6.96 -5.29
CA ILE A 64 2.47 6.10 -4.68
C ILE A 64 1.23 6.08 -5.56
N ASP A 65 0.58 4.93 -5.56
CA ASP A 65 -0.63 4.70 -6.34
C ASP A 65 -1.34 3.55 -5.67
N ASP A 66 -2.44 3.86 -4.99
CA ASP A 66 -3.12 2.84 -4.18
C ASP A 66 -3.65 1.69 -5.03
N GLU A 67 -4.07 1.97 -6.26
CA GLU A 67 -4.49 0.88 -7.15
C GLU A 67 -3.33 -0.02 -7.52
N ARG A 68 -2.18 0.57 -7.85
CA ARG A 68 -1.00 -0.22 -8.17
C ARG A 68 -0.55 -1.03 -6.96
N PHE A 69 -0.59 -0.41 -5.78
CA PHE A 69 -0.26 -1.13 -4.55
C PHE A 69 -1.21 -2.28 -4.31
N ALA A 70 -2.52 -2.03 -4.46
CA ALA A 70 -3.52 -3.06 -4.23
C ALA A 70 -3.34 -4.22 -5.19
N ARG A 71 -3.07 -3.93 -6.45
CA ARG A 71 -2.88 -4.97 -7.45
C ARG A 71 -1.69 -5.85 -7.10
N PHE A 72 -0.58 -5.22 -6.75
CA PHE A 72 0.61 -5.96 -6.35
C PHE A 72 0.33 -6.79 -5.09
N PHE A 73 -0.27 -6.16 -4.09
CA PHE A 73 -0.52 -6.81 -2.80
C PHE A 73 -1.45 -8.01 -2.96
N ILE A 74 -2.54 -7.83 -3.70
CA ILE A 74 -3.52 -8.90 -3.87
C ILE A 74 -2.89 -10.07 -4.60
N ASN A 75 -2.19 -9.79 -5.70
CA ASN A 75 -1.55 -10.86 -6.46
C ASN A 75 -0.52 -11.60 -5.62
N ASP A 76 0.28 -10.87 -4.87
CA ASP A 76 1.30 -11.47 -4.04
C ASP A 76 0.69 -12.40 -2.99
N LYS A 77 -0.34 -11.92 -2.29
CA LYS A 77 -0.91 -12.71 -1.21
C LYS A 77 -1.67 -13.91 -1.70
N ILE A 78 -2.38 -13.78 -2.80
CA ILE A 78 -3.15 -14.90 -3.32
C ILE A 78 -2.24 -15.92 -4.00
N LYS A 79 -1.33 -15.47 -4.85
CA LYS A 79 -0.52 -16.39 -5.64
C LYS A 79 0.62 -17.01 -4.86
N TYR A 80 1.29 -16.22 -4.04
CA TYR A 80 2.49 -16.72 -3.38
C TYR A 80 2.25 -17.09 -1.93
N ASN A 81 1.41 -16.35 -1.22
CA ASN A 81 1.13 -16.66 0.18
C ASN A 81 -0.08 -17.57 0.34
N LYS A 82 -0.83 -17.77 -0.72
CA LYS A 82 -2.00 -18.66 -0.71
C LYS A 82 -3.07 -18.21 0.26
N TRP A 83 -3.20 -16.92 0.46
CA TRP A 83 -4.26 -16.37 1.30
C TRP A 83 -5.58 -16.43 0.55
N GLY A 84 -6.68 -16.63 1.30
CA GLY A 84 -8.00 -16.49 0.73
C GLY A 84 -8.39 -15.03 0.58
N ARG A 85 -9.43 -14.79 -0.22
CA ARG A 85 -9.87 -13.42 -0.51
C ARG A 85 -10.20 -12.64 0.75
N ARG A 86 -10.94 -13.28 1.68
CA ARG A 86 -11.36 -12.58 2.87
C ARG A 86 -10.19 -12.05 3.69
N LYS A 87 -9.15 -12.85 3.81
CA LYS A 87 -7.97 -12.42 4.55
C LYS A 87 -7.27 -11.25 3.86
N VAL A 88 -7.21 -11.30 2.55
CA VAL A 88 -6.60 -10.19 1.80
C VAL A 88 -7.44 -8.94 1.94
N GLU A 89 -8.76 -9.07 1.86
CA GLU A 89 -9.65 -7.92 2.01
C GLU A 89 -9.48 -7.26 3.37
N GLN A 90 -9.34 -8.07 4.41
CA GLN A 90 -9.17 -7.54 5.75
C GLN A 90 -7.86 -6.76 5.86
N ALA A 91 -6.78 -7.29 5.28
CA ALA A 91 -5.51 -6.60 5.30
C ALA A 91 -5.56 -5.28 4.55
N LEU A 92 -6.27 -5.26 3.42
CA LEU A 92 -6.42 -4.03 2.64
C LEU A 92 -7.24 -3.00 3.40
N TRP A 93 -8.25 -3.46 4.11
CA TRP A 93 -9.07 -2.57 4.92
C TRP A 93 -8.22 -1.86 5.97
N LEU A 94 -7.30 -2.58 6.59
CA LEU A 94 -6.41 -1.99 7.58
C LEU A 94 -5.48 -0.96 6.97
N LYS A 95 -5.22 -1.06 5.67
CA LYS A 95 -4.39 -0.08 4.96
C LYS A 95 -5.23 1.00 4.30
N HIS A 96 -6.52 1.03 4.59
CA HIS A 96 -7.45 2.04 4.09
C HIS A 96 -7.56 2.04 2.57
N ILE A 97 -7.43 0.88 1.97
CA ILE A 97 -7.67 0.71 0.54
C ILE A 97 -9.17 0.46 0.35
N PRO A 98 -9.89 1.34 -0.35
CA PRO A 98 -11.34 1.17 -0.49
C PRO A 98 -11.69 0.02 -1.41
N LYS A 99 -12.89 -0.51 -1.24
CA LYS A 99 -13.35 -1.62 -2.05
C LYS A 99 -13.47 -1.25 -3.51
N GLU A 100 -13.74 0.00 -3.79
CA GLU A 100 -13.80 0.47 -5.18
C GLU A 100 -12.52 0.18 -5.94
N ILE A 101 -11.39 0.14 -5.20
CA ILE A 101 -10.11 -0.19 -5.81
C ILE A 101 -9.88 -1.69 -5.84
N SER A 102 -10.18 -2.37 -4.74
CA SER A 102 -9.80 -3.78 -4.62
C SER A 102 -10.74 -4.73 -5.35
N ASP A 103 -12.04 -4.47 -5.34
CA ASP A 103 -12.99 -5.41 -5.94
C ASP A 103 -12.73 -5.68 -7.43
N PRO A 104 -12.48 -4.67 -8.27
CA PRO A 104 -12.18 -4.97 -9.66
C PRO A 104 -10.93 -5.83 -9.83
N ILE A 105 -9.96 -5.66 -8.95
CA ILE A 105 -8.74 -6.45 -9.03
C ILE A 105 -9.02 -7.91 -8.70
N PHE A 106 -9.81 -8.16 -7.66
CA PHE A 106 -10.20 -9.53 -7.33
C PHE A 106 -10.95 -10.16 -8.49
N GLU A 107 -11.83 -9.40 -9.13
CA GLU A 107 -12.58 -9.92 -10.26
C GLU A 107 -11.67 -10.27 -11.42
N GLU A 108 -10.66 -9.45 -11.68
CA GLU A 108 -9.70 -9.77 -12.74
C GLU A 108 -9.00 -11.08 -12.48
N ILE A 109 -8.58 -11.30 -11.25
CA ILE A 109 -7.85 -12.52 -10.92
C ILE A 109 -8.76 -13.73 -11.05
N GLU A 110 -9.98 -13.63 -10.56
CA GLU A 110 -10.93 -14.72 -10.63
C GLU A 110 -11.28 -15.05 -12.08
N THR A 111 -11.45 -14.03 -12.89
CA THR A 111 -11.75 -14.24 -14.30
C THR A 111 -10.60 -14.94 -15.02
N LYS A 112 -9.38 -14.53 -14.74
CA LYS A 112 -8.23 -15.16 -15.37
C LYS A 112 -8.10 -16.61 -14.99
N GLU A 113 -8.35 -16.93 -13.73
CA GLU A 113 -8.28 -18.31 -13.29
C GLU A 113 -9.34 -19.15 -13.99
N ASP A 114 -10.53 -18.61 -14.15
CA ASP A 114 -11.58 -19.32 -14.85
C ASP A 114 -11.19 -19.59 -16.30
N SER A 115 -10.58 -18.63 -16.93
CA SER A 115 -10.24 -18.82 -18.35
C SER A 115 -9.12 -19.83 -18.53
N PHE A 116 -8.35 -20.09 -17.51
CA PHE A 116 -7.31 -21.12 -17.62
C PHE A 116 -7.78 -22.47 -17.19
N GLY A 117 -8.59 -22.49 -16.23
CA GLY A 117 -9.02 -23.74 -15.71
C GLY A 117 -10.17 -24.20 -16.45
N LYS A 118 -10.20 -24.15 -16.56
CA LYS A 118 -10.98 -24.37 -16.63
C LYS A 118 -11.70 -24.72 -16.07
N LYS A 119 -11.77 -24.74 -15.89
CA LYS A 119 -12.41 -24.73 -15.36
C LYS A 119 -13.04 -24.94 -14.56
N ARG A 120 -13.16 -24.91 -14.06
CA ARG A 120 -13.76 -24.92 -13.21
C ARG A 120 -14.80 -24.68 -13.19
N MET A 121 -15.16 -24.79 -14.11
CA MET A 121 -15.97 -24.34 -14.35
C MET A 121 -16.78 -24.37 -14.32
N MET A 122 -16.90 -24.55 -14.35
CA MET A 122 -17.60 -24.22 -14.32
C MET A 122 -18.29 -24.19 -13.76
N ARG A 123 -18.13 -24.23 -13.20
CA ARG A 123 -18.72 -23.84 -12.56
C ARG A 123 -19.52 -23.56 -12.53
N ALA A 124 -19.58 -23.79 -12.75
CA ALA A 124 -20.15 -23.32 -12.69
C ALA A 124 -20.79 -23.09 -12.76
N MET A 125 -20.71 -23.25 -12.83
CA MET A 125 -21.15 -22.80 -12.83
C MET A 125 -21.56 -22.60 -12.71
N LYS A 126 -21.45 -22.78 -12.60
CA LYS A 126 -21.65 -22.25 -12.29
C LYS A 126 -22.08 -22.04 -12.22
#